data_98b6200988cfab4d59a03aba591f8ce2
#
_entry.id   98b6200988cfab4d59a03aba591f8ce2
#
_cell.length_a   1.000
_cell.length_b   1.000
_cell.length_c   1.000
_cell.angle_alpha   90.00
_cell.angle_beta   90.00
_cell.angle_gamma   90.00
#
_symmetry.space_group_name_H-M   'P 1'
#
loop_
_entity.id
_entity.type
_entity.pdbx_description
1 polymer ?
#
loop_
_entity_poly.entity_id
_entity_poly.type
_entity_poly.pdbx_seq_one_letter_code
_entity_poly.pdbx_strand_id
1 'polypeptide(L)'
;PPIRTIENARLFAAEPALVESLAADGLVMASLSWNAAGPLASGNDSHEGLSAIGAEVMSRMERSRVALDVSHLNDESLADVLARATRPLCASHSNSRAVCGHPRNLTDDQFRAIMAIGGVAGLNYCAGFIVDGAWAGKEAADVTFEQVAAHVEHWLDIGGEDAVALGGDLDGSTVPEFLDGADRMPAFQELLVSRFGREITEKICHRNAVAFLRRVQEG
;
A
#
# COMPACT_ATOMS: atom_id res chain seq x y z
N PRO A 1 13.13 14.42 -7.16
CA PRO A 1 12.05 15.18 -6.56
C PRO A 1 11.09 14.24 -5.82
N PRO A 2 10.42 14.72 -4.75
CA PRO A 2 9.42 13.92 -4.04
C PRO A 2 8.24 13.58 -4.97
N ILE A 3 7.63 12.42 -4.76
CA ILE A 3 6.39 12.01 -5.43
C ILE A 3 5.24 12.58 -4.60
N ARG A 4 4.29 13.26 -5.28
CA ARG A 4 3.10 13.82 -4.62
C ARG A 4 2.00 12.79 -4.55
N THR A 5 1.48 12.57 -3.35
CA THR A 5 0.38 11.64 -3.10
C THR A 5 -0.67 12.30 -2.21
N ILE A 6 -1.90 11.78 -2.24
CA ILE A 6 -2.98 12.18 -1.33
C ILE A 6 -3.52 10.93 -0.67
N GLU A 7 -3.43 10.87 0.66
CA GLU A 7 -4.18 9.90 1.44
C GLU A 7 -5.57 10.46 1.79
N ASN A 8 -6.60 9.59 1.71
CA ASN A 8 -7.99 9.99 1.95
C ASN A 8 -8.46 11.17 1.08
N ALA A 9 -8.44 10.98 -0.22
CA ALA A 9 -8.78 12.01 -1.22
C ALA A 9 -10.28 12.35 -1.26
N ARG A 10 -10.94 12.45 -0.12
CA ARG A 10 -12.36 12.77 0.05
C ARG A 10 -12.80 14.08 -0.61
N LEU A 11 -11.85 15.00 -0.85
CA LEU A 11 -12.09 16.24 -1.59
C LEU A 11 -12.63 15.98 -3.00
N PHE A 12 -12.27 14.87 -3.64
CA PHE A 12 -12.77 14.51 -4.96
C PHE A 12 -14.27 14.18 -4.98
N ALA A 13 -14.87 13.89 -3.83
CA ALA A 13 -16.32 13.67 -3.76
C ALA A 13 -17.12 14.98 -4.00
N ALA A 14 -16.59 16.10 -3.53
CA ALA A 14 -17.22 17.41 -3.75
C ALA A 14 -16.95 17.96 -5.16
N GLU A 15 -15.79 17.68 -5.71
CA GLU A 15 -15.37 18.17 -7.04
C GLU A 15 -14.48 17.12 -7.74
N PRO A 16 -15.07 16.13 -8.45
CA PRO A 16 -14.32 15.10 -9.14
C PRO A 16 -13.31 15.58 -10.17
N ALA A 17 -13.55 16.75 -10.77
CA ALA A 17 -12.65 17.38 -11.75
C ALA A 17 -11.29 17.83 -11.14
N LEU A 18 -11.16 17.87 -9.81
CA LEU A 18 -9.87 18.10 -9.15
C LEU A 18 -8.85 16.99 -9.46
N VAL A 19 -9.28 15.80 -9.83
CA VAL A 19 -8.37 14.72 -10.22
C VAL A 19 -7.49 15.15 -11.38
N GLU A 20 -8.08 15.66 -12.46
CA GLU A 20 -7.35 16.11 -13.66
C GLU A 20 -6.45 17.32 -13.36
N SER A 21 -6.96 18.26 -12.56
CA SER A 21 -6.21 19.46 -12.16
C SER A 21 -4.97 19.11 -11.35
N LEU A 22 -5.13 18.26 -10.32
CA LEU A 22 -4.02 17.85 -9.46
C LEU A 22 -3.04 16.91 -10.18
N ALA A 23 -3.53 16.07 -11.10
CA ALA A 23 -2.65 15.27 -11.96
C ALA A 23 -1.75 16.18 -12.82
N ALA A 24 -2.29 17.26 -13.41
CA ALA A 24 -1.51 18.25 -14.14
C ALA A 24 -0.47 18.96 -13.25
N ASP A 25 -0.77 19.14 -11.96
CA ASP A 25 0.12 19.69 -10.95
C ASP A 25 1.12 18.64 -10.36
N GLY A 26 1.11 17.40 -10.88
CA GLY A 26 2.06 16.36 -10.52
C GLY A 26 1.62 15.42 -9.40
N LEU A 27 0.31 15.29 -9.15
CA LEU A 27 -0.22 14.19 -8.32
C LEU A 27 0.00 12.86 -9.04
N VAL A 28 0.61 11.91 -8.36
CA VAL A 28 0.96 10.59 -8.93
C VAL A 28 0.10 9.47 -8.37
N MET A 29 -0.39 9.61 -7.13
CA MET A 29 -1.13 8.57 -6.43
C MET A 29 -2.13 9.17 -5.44
N ALA A 30 -3.28 8.53 -5.26
CA ALA A 30 -4.22 8.88 -4.20
C ALA A 30 -5.00 7.66 -3.68
N SER A 31 -5.36 7.66 -2.38
CA SER A 31 -6.30 6.71 -1.80
C SER A 31 -7.69 7.33 -1.65
N LEU A 32 -8.75 6.50 -1.72
CA LEU A 32 -10.15 6.96 -1.68
C LEU A 32 -10.69 7.13 -0.25
N SER A 33 -10.06 6.49 0.71
CA SER A 33 -10.52 6.42 2.09
C SER A 33 -9.35 6.43 3.08
N TRP A 34 -9.68 6.60 4.35
CA TRP A 34 -8.87 6.23 5.50
C TRP A 34 -9.64 5.16 6.29
N ASN A 35 -9.59 5.12 7.63
CA ASN A 35 -10.17 4.02 8.43
C ASN A 35 -11.69 3.98 8.44
N ALA A 36 -12.38 5.12 8.48
CA ALA A 36 -13.84 5.20 8.60
C ALA A 36 -14.57 5.12 7.25
N ALA A 37 -15.89 5.06 7.28
CA ALA A 37 -16.73 5.26 6.11
C ALA A 37 -16.48 6.63 5.48
N GLY A 38 -16.30 6.66 4.18
CA GLY A 38 -16.01 7.86 3.40
C GLY A 38 -16.97 8.07 2.24
N PRO A 39 -17.00 9.27 1.66
CA PRO A 39 -17.90 9.56 0.55
C PRO A 39 -17.52 8.84 -0.76
N LEU A 40 -16.26 8.42 -0.93
CA LEU A 40 -15.77 7.72 -2.12
C LEU A 40 -15.75 6.21 -1.91
N ALA A 41 -15.17 5.76 -0.83
CA ALA A 41 -15.04 4.37 -0.42
C ALA A 41 -14.95 4.30 1.10
N SER A 42 -15.00 3.12 1.66
CA SER A 42 -14.98 2.89 3.09
C SER A 42 -13.73 2.18 3.55
N GLY A 43 -13.27 2.57 4.73
CA GLY A 43 -12.09 2.00 5.38
C GLY A 43 -12.45 0.88 6.36
N ASN A 44 -11.42 0.35 7.02
CA ASN A 44 -11.51 -0.86 7.83
C ASN A 44 -12.40 -0.77 9.09
N ASP A 45 -12.82 0.43 9.50
CA ASP A 45 -13.75 0.63 10.63
C ASP A 45 -15.23 0.59 10.18
N SER A 46 -15.51 0.22 8.93
CA SER A 46 -16.85 0.20 8.33
C SER A 46 -17.01 -0.95 7.34
N HIS A 47 -18.22 -1.16 6.84
CA HIS A 47 -18.58 -2.28 5.96
C HIS A 47 -19.24 -1.85 4.64
N GLU A 48 -19.30 -0.55 4.35
CA GLU A 48 -19.78 -0.08 3.06
C GLU A 48 -18.70 -0.28 1.99
N GLY A 49 -19.12 -0.46 0.74
CA GLY A 49 -18.23 -0.62 -0.40
C GLY A 49 -17.86 0.71 -1.08
N LEU A 50 -17.44 0.61 -2.34
CA LEU A 50 -17.15 1.74 -3.20
C LEU A 50 -18.46 2.45 -3.59
N SER A 51 -18.54 3.75 -3.36
CA SER A 51 -19.70 4.55 -3.75
C SER A 51 -19.76 4.81 -5.27
N ALA A 52 -20.91 5.26 -5.78
CA ALA A 52 -21.03 5.64 -7.19
C ALA A 52 -20.08 6.79 -7.56
N ILE A 53 -19.93 7.79 -6.67
CA ILE A 53 -18.96 8.89 -6.89
C ILE A 53 -17.52 8.40 -6.76
N GLY A 54 -17.25 7.42 -5.89
CA GLY A 54 -15.95 6.76 -5.80
C GLY A 54 -15.57 6.03 -7.08
N ALA A 55 -16.50 5.34 -7.71
CA ALA A 55 -16.28 4.68 -9.01
C ALA A 55 -16.02 5.70 -10.14
N GLU A 56 -16.70 6.86 -10.14
CA GLU A 56 -16.40 7.95 -11.08
C GLU A 56 -14.99 8.51 -10.85
N VAL A 57 -14.63 8.82 -9.59
CA VAL A 57 -13.30 9.32 -9.23
C VAL A 57 -12.21 8.34 -9.62
N MET A 58 -12.38 7.05 -9.32
CA MET A 58 -11.45 5.99 -9.76
C MET A 58 -11.24 6.01 -11.28
N SER A 59 -12.30 6.08 -12.06
CA SER A 59 -12.22 6.15 -13.53
C SER A 59 -11.49 7.43 -14.02
N ARG A 60 -11.67 8.57 -13.34
CA ARG A 60 -10.90 9.80 -13.62
C ARG A 60 -9.42 9.64 -13.29
N MET A 61 -9.10 9.03 -12.15
CA MET A 61 -7.70 8.74 -11.75
C MET A 61 -7.00 7.87 -12.80
N GLU A 62 -7.64 6.79 -13.25
CA GLU A 62 -7.10 5.92 -14.30
C GLU A 62 -6.82 6.68 -15.60
N ARG A 63 -7.76 7.49 -16.09
CA ARG A 63 -7.56 8.32 -17.30
C ARG A 63 -6.48 9.37 -17.13
N SER A 64 -6.32 9.91 -15.94
CA SER A 64 -5.31 10.92 -15.59
C SER A 64 -3.96 10.34 -15.20
N ARG A 65 -3.80 9.01 -15.24
CA ARG A 65 -2.58 8.29 -14.84
C ARG A 65 -2.17 8.55 -13.39
N VAL A 66 -3.16 8.76 -12.53
CA VAL A 66 -3.00 8.81 -11.07
C VAL A 66 -3.24 7.40 -10.54
N ALA A 67 -2.25 6.80 -9.90
CA ALA A 67 -2.37 5.47 -9.32
C ALA A 67 -3.40 5.47 -8.19
N LEU A 68 -4.26 4.45 -8.17
CA LEU A 68 -5.14 4.22 -7.03
C LEU A 68 -4.36 3.45 -5.96
N ASP A 69 -4.34 4.01 -4.75
CA ASP A 69 -3.84 3.34 -3.56
C ASP A 69 -5.02 2.72 -2.80
N VAL A 70 -4.96 1.41 -2.59
CA VAL A 70 -6.00 0.65 -1.89
C VAL A 70 -5.72 0.45 -0.40
N SER A 71 -4.60 0.97 0.10
CA SER A 71 -4.35 0.98 1.54
C SER A 71 -5.51 1.65 2.27
N HIS A 72 -5.87 1.14 3.44
CA HIS A 72 -7.04 1.52 4.24
C HIS A 72 -8.41 1.03 3.74
N LEU A 73 -8.58 0.63 2.49
CA LEU A 73 -9.87 0.10 2.06
C LEU A 73 -10.27 -1.14 2.87
N ASN A 74 -11.54 -1.23 3.25
CA ASN A 74 -12.10 -2.47 3.76
C ASN A 74 -12.23 -3.51 2.65
N ASP A 75 -12.55 -4.75 3.01
CA ASP A 75 -12.61 -5.86 2.05
C ASP A 75 -13.69 -5.64 0.97
N GLU A 76 -14.81 -5.03 1.32
CA GLU A 76 -15.92 -4.72 0.40
C GLU A 76 -15.51 -3.66 -0.63
N SER A 77 -14.90 -2.55 -0.18
CA SER A 77 -14.41 -1.50 -1.08
C SER A 77 -13.29 -2.01 -1.97
N LEU A 78 -12.38 -2.83 -1.43
CA LEU A 78 -11.29 -3.40 -2.21
C LEU A 78 -11.81 -4.38 -3.28
N ALA A 79 -12.79 -5.22 -2.94
CA ALA A 79 -13.43 -6.12 -3.90
C ALA A 79 -14.12 -5.34 -5.03
N ASP A 80 -14.83 -4.26 -4.70
CA ASP A 80 -15.48 -3.38 -5.68
C ASP A 80 -14.47 -2.69 -6.60
N VAL A 81 -13.35 -2.23 -6.05
CA VAL A 81 -12.24 -1.61 -6.80
C VAL A 81 -11.60 -2.63 -7.74
N LEU A 82 -11.22 -3.81 -7.24
CA LEU A 82 -10.57 -4.86 -8.04
C LEU A 82 -11.47 -5.35 -9.18
N ALA A 83 -12.79 -5.40 -8.97
CA ALA A 83 -13.75 -5.78 -10.02
C ALA A 83 -13.85 -4.73 -11.15
N ARG A 84 -13.41 -3.50 -10.93
CA ARG A 84 -13.52 -2.38 -11.88
C ARG A 84 -12.17 -1.93 -12.44
N ALA A 85 -11.08 -2.20 -11.72
CA ALA A 85 -9.76 -1.71 -12.09
C ALA A 85 -9.34 -2.18 -13.49
N THR A 86 -8.93 -1.23 -14.31
CA THR A 86 -8.43 -1.47 -15.66
C THR A 86 -6.94 -1.14 -15.78
N ARG A 87 -6.37 -0.55 -14.74
CA ARG A 87 -4.97 -0.12 -14.68
C ARG A 87 -4.29 -0.60 -13.41
N PRO A 88 -2.95 -0.68 -13.39
CA PRO A 88 -2.21 -1.03 -12.20
C PRO A 88 -2.55 -0.12 -11.01
N LEU A 89 -2.79 -0.72 -9.86
CA LEU A 89 -3.01 -0.04 -8.58
C LEU A 89 -2.02 -0.54 -7.53
N CYS A 90 -1.94 0.10 -6.39
CA CYS A 90 -1.06 -0.34 -5.32
C CYS A 90 -1.77 -0.38 -3.97
N ALA A 91 -1.26 -1.21 -3.07
CA ALA A 91 -1.40 -1.02 -1.64
C ALA A 91 -0.10 -0.38 -1.14
N SER A 92 -0.09 0.94 -0.95
CA SER A 92 1.15 1.67 -0.65
C SER A 92 1.79 1.22 0.66
N HIS A 93 0.97 0.80 1.65
CA HIS A 93 1.41 0.37 2.98
C HIS A 93 0.42 -0.65 3.58
N SER A 94 0.57 -1.93 3.22
CA SER A 94 -0.21 -3.06 3.74
C SER A 94 0.65 -4.32 3.79
N ASN A 95 0.42 -5.18 4.79
CA ASN A 95 1.19 -6.41 5.00
C ASN A 95 0.38 -7.66 4.63
N SER A 96 0.92 -8.86 4.89
CA SER A 96 0.22 -10.12 4.68
C SER A 96 -0.72 -10.44 5.85
N ARG A 97 -2.00 -10.66 5.57
CA ARG A 97 -3.01 -11.08 6.57
C ARG A 97 -2.81 -12.52 7.02
N ALA A 98 -2.16 -13.34 6.21
CA ALA A 98 -1.80 -14.71 6.60
C ALA A 98 -0.75 -14.75 7.72
N VAL A 99 0.11 -13.73 7.81
CA VAL A 99 1.14 -13.61 8.85
C VAL A 99 0.62 -12.88 10.09
N CYS A 100 -0.08 -11.74 9.88
CA CYS A 100 -0.74 -11.00 10.96
C CYS A 100 -2.19 -10.70 10.56
N GLY A 101 -3.16 -11.29 11.29
CA GLY A 101 -4.57 -11.34 10.92
C GLY A 101 -5.33 -10.01 10.96
N HIS A 102 -4.64 -8.87 11.03
CA HIS A 102 -5.27 -7.56 11.08
C HIS A 102 -5.97 -7.22 9.75
N PRO A 103 -7.19 -6.64 9.76
CA PRO A 103 -7.94 -6.34 8.53
C PRO A 103 -7.27 -5.31 7.61
N ARG A 104 -6.33 -4.48 8.11
CA ARG A 104 -5.51 -3.59 7.28
C ARG A 104 -4.51 -4.33 6.38
N ASN A 105 -4.25 -5.60 6.68
CA ASN A 105 -3.38 -6.46 5.89
C ASN A 105 -4.16 -7.14 4.77
N LEU A 106 -3.49 -7.42 3.66
CA LEU A 106 -4.06 -8.06 2.47
C LEU A 106 -4.19 -9.58 2.67
N THR A 107 -5.31 -10.14 2.25
CA THR A 107 -5.39 -11.59 2.04
C THR A 107 -4.55 -12.01 0.84
N ASP A 108 -4.23 -13.29 0.75
CA ASP A 108 -3.48 -13.84 -0.40
C ASP A 108 -4.20 -13.59 -1.73
N ASP A 109 -5.54 -13.71 -1.75
CA ASP A 109 -6.33 -13.48 -2.96
C ASP A 109 -6.33 -12.00 -3.37
N GLN A 110 -6.40 -11.08 -2.40
CA GLN A 110 -6.28 -9.64 -2.65
C GLN A 110 -4.88 -9.30 -3.21
N PHE A 111 -3.83 -9.85 -2.61
CA PHE A 111 -2.46 -9.63 -3.10
C PHE A 111 -2.26 -10.21 -4.50
N ARG A 112 -2.76 -11.44 -4.78
CA ARG A 112 -2.73 -12.03 -6.12
C ARG A 112 -3.50 -11.21 -7.15
N ALA A 113 -4.65 -10.66 -6.78
CA ALA A 113 -5.43 -9.78 -7.66
C ALA A 113 -4.67 -8.48 -7.99
N ILE A 114 -4.00 -7.87 -7.00
CA ILE A 114 -3.13 -6.71 -7.21
C ILE A 114 -1.97 -7.06 -8.16
N MET A 115 -1.31 -8.20 -7.96
CA MET A 115 -0.25 -8.67 -8.86
C MET A 115 -0.74 -8.88 -10.29
N ALA A 116 -1.91 -9.49 -10.46
CA ALA A 116 -2.47 -9.83 -11.76
C ALA A 116 -2.71 -8.62 -12.68
N ILE A 117 -2.96 -7.44 -12.08
CA ILE A 117 -3.11 -6.19 -12.84
C ILE A 117 -1.82 -5.35 -12.88
N GLY A 118 -0.67 -5.95 -12.53
CA GLY A 118 0.64 -5.29 -12.56
C GLY A 118 0.87 -4.31 -11.41
N GLY A 119 0.16 -4.48 -10.30
CA GLY A 119 0.27 -3.68 -9.10
C GLY A 119 1.39 -4.11 -8.16
N VAL A 120 1.52 -3.38 -7.04
CA VAL A 120 2.50 -3.65 -5.98
C VAL A 120 1.86 -3.48 -4.60
N ALA A 121 2.44 -4.15 -3.60
CA ALA A 121 2.13 -3.92 -2.19
C ALA A 121 3.40 -3.51 -1.43
N GLY A 122 3.32 -2.38 -0.75
CA GLY A 122 4.37 -1.83 0.09
C GLY A 122 4.26 -2.34 1.52
N LEU A 123 5.36 -2.86 2.05
CA LEU A 123 5.47 -3.34 3.42
C LEU A 123 5.26 -2.20 4.40
N ASN A 124 4.20 -2.27 5.20
CA ASN A 124 3.90 -1.30 6.25
C ASN A 124 4.76 -1.58 7.50
N TYR A 125 5.36 -0.54 8.07
CA TYR A 125 6.21 -0.67 9.26
C TYR A 125 5.44 -0.54 10.58
N CYS A 126 4.14 -0.26 10.56
CA CYS A 126 3.32 -0.22 11.76
C CYS A 126 3.42 -1.55 12.53
N ALA A 127 3.91 -1.48 13.76
CA ALA A 127 4.18 -2.65 14.58
C ALA A 127 2.94 -3.54 14.78
N GLY A 128 1.74 -2.94 14.94
CA GLY A 128 0.48 -3.65 15.09
C GLY A 128 -0.01 -4.35 13.82
N PHE A 129 0.54 -4.01 12.63
CA PHE A 129 0.26 -4.70 11.37
C PHE A 129 1.33 -5.75 11.04
N ILE A 130 2.46 -5.73 11.73
CA ILE A 130 3.51 -6.76 11.65
C ILE A 130 3.20 -7.88 12.63
N VAL A 131 2.87 -7.54 13.89
CA VAL A 131 2.57 -8.48 14.96
C VAL A 131 1.28 -8.09 15.65
N ASP A 132 0.36 -9.03 15.77
CA ASP A 132 -0.90 -8.79 16.46
C ASP A 132 -0.66 -8.36 17.92
N GLY A 133 -1.35 -7.29 18.34
CA GLY A 133 -1.21 -6.70 19.67
C GLY A 133 -0.04 -5.74 19.87
N ALA A 134 0.88 -5.57 18.92
CA ALA A 134 2.06 -4.72 19.05
C ALA A 134 1.78 -3.23 18.74
N TRP A 135 0.78 -2.62 19.42
CA TRP A 135 0.32 -1.27 19.08
C TRP A 135 1.14 -0.14 19.68
N ALA A 136 1.76 -0.35 20.83
CA ALA A 136 2.52 0.69 21.52
C ALA A 136 3.49 0.09 22.56
N GLY A 137 4.33 0.93 23.14
CA GLY A 137 5.17 0.59 24.28
C GLY A 137 6.17 -0.52 23.97
N LYS A 138 6.31 -1.46 24.91
CA LYS A 138 7.28 -2.55 24.81
C LYS A 138 6.94 -3.50 23.67
N GLU A 139 5.67 -3.81 23.45
CA GLU A 139 5.22 -4.73 22.39
C GLU A 139 5.63 -4.24 21.01
N ALA A 140 5.52 -2.94 20.74
CA ALA A 140 5.98 -2.34 19.50
C ALA A 140 7.52 -2.30 19.41
N ALA A 141 8.19 -2.03 20.53
CA ALA A 141 9.66 -1.99 20.58
C ALA A 141 10.29 -3.37 20.43
N ASP A 142 9.62 -4.45 20.85
CA ASP A 142 10.09 -5.83 20.76
C ASP A 142 9.88 -6.45 19.36
N VAL A 143 9.24 -5.75 18.40
CA VAL A 143 9.11 -6.24 17.01
C VAL A 143 10.48 -6.40 16.39
N THR A 144 10.75 -7.59 15.84
CA THR A 144 12.04 -7.99 15.30
C THR A 144 12.06 -7.96 13.77
N PHE A 145 13.26 -7.94 13.19
CA PHE A 145 13.44 -8.08 11.75
C PHE A 145 12.84 -9.39 11.21
N GLU A 146 12.94 -10.51 11.94
CA GLU A 146 12.40 -11.80 11.51
C GLU A 146 10.87 -11.76 11.35
N GLN A 147 10.18 -11.02 12.21
CA GLN A 147 8.73 -10.83 12.09
C GLN A 147 8.37 -9.98 10.89
N VAL A 148 9.15 -8.96 10.57
CA VAL A 148 9.00 -8.16 9.34
C VAL A 148 9.29 -9.01 8.10
N ALA A 149 10.39 -9.79 8.14
CA ALA A 149 10.80 -10.67 7.05
C ALA A 149 9.75 -11.74 6.73
N ALA A 150 9.02 -12.24 7.72
CA ALA A 150 7.97 -13.24 7.53
C ALA A 150 6.87 -12.78 6.56
N HIS A 151 6.50 -11.49 6.56
CA HIS A 151 5.55 -10.93 5.59
C HIS A 151 6.10 -10.95 4.17
N VAL A 152 7.37 -10.58 4.01
CA VAL A 152 8.07 -10.60 2.72
C VAL A 152 8.18 -12.04 2.22
N GLU A 153 8.61 -12.98 3.07
CA GLU A 153 8.72 -14.41 2.72
C GLU A 153 7.41 -14.98 2.23
N HIS A 154 6.33 -14.75 2.99
CA HIS A 154 5.01 -15.22 2.60
C HIS A 154 4.60 -14.69 1.21
N TRP A 155 4.83 -13.42 0.93
CA TRP A 155 4.53 -12.85 -0.37
C TRP A 155 5.42 -13.39 -1.49
N LEU A 156 6.71 -13.64 -1.22
CA LEU A 156 7.61 -14.28 -2.19
C LEU A 156 7.16 -15.72 -2.48
N ASP A 157 6.74 -16.48 -1.45
CA ASP A 157 6.26 -17.86 -1.59
C ASP A 157 5.01 -17.99 -2.46
N ILE A 158 4.17 -16.95 -2.49
CA ILE A 158 2.98 -16.91 -3.34
C ILE A 158 3.20 -16.20 -4.68
N GLY A 159 4.46 -15.95 -5.06
CA GLY A 159 4.86 -15.44 -6.39
C GLY A 159 5.03 -13.91 -6.46
N GLY A 160 5.15 -13.22 -5.33
CA GLY A 160 5.18 -11.76 -5.25
C GLY A 160 6.52 -11.09 -5.55
N GLU A 161 7.50 -11.79 -6.12
CA GLU A 161 8.86 -11.27 -6.31
C GLU A 161 8.90 -9.90 -7.01
N ASP A 162 8.02 -9.66 -7.99
CA ASP A 162 7.94 -8.42 -8.77
C ASP A 162 6.84 -7.45 -8.25
N ALA A 163 6.24 -7.75 -7.10
CA ALA A 163 5.13 -6.98 -6.54
C ALA A 163 5.35 -6.49 -5.10
N VAL A 164 6.34 -7.02 -4.39
CA VAL A 164 6.67 -6.55 -3.03
C VAL A 164 7.51 -5.28 -3.11
N ALA A 165 7.14 -4.25 -2.32
CA ALA A 165 7.89 -3.00 -2.20
C ALA A 165 8.00 -2.58 -0.71
N LEU A 166 8.69 -1.48 -0.43
CA LEU A 166 8.70 -0.84 0.89
C LEU A 166 7.63 0.27 0.91
N GLY A 167 6.79 0.26 1.93
CA GLY A 167 5.68 1.20 2.09
C GLY A 167 5.85 2.19 3.24
N GLY A 168 6.57 1.77 4.28
CA GLY A 168 6.94 2.61 5.41
C GLY A 168 5.79 2.92 6.36
N ASP A 169 5.05 3.99 6.10
CA ASP A 169 4.10 4.62 7.02
C ASP A 169 4.82 5.38 8.17
N LEU A 170 5.98 5.93 7.85
CA LEU A 170 6.76 6.77 8.76
C LEU A 170 5.94 8.03 9.11
N ASP A 171 6.04 8.49 10.37
CA ASP A 171 5.27 9.59 10.94
C ASP A 171 3.75 9.36 11.01
N GLY A 172 3.21 8.30 10.38
CA GLY A 172 1.78 7.95 10.37
C GLY A 172 1.40 6.88 11.41
N SER A 173 2.36 6.14 11.93
CA SER A 173 2.10 5.00 12.82
C SER A 173 3.21 4.77 13.86
N THR A 174 2.96 3.85 14.80
CA THR A 174 4.01 3.37 15.71
C THR A 174 4.85 2.31 15.01
N VAL A 175 6.12 2.63 14.73
CA VAL A 175 7.06 1.76 14.05
C VAL A 175 8.14 1.24 15.00
N PRO A 176 8.72 0.04 14.76
CA PRO A 176 9.87 -0.45 15.53
C PRO A 176 11.10 0.49 15.39
N GLU A 177 11.90 0.61 16.44
CA GLU A 177 13.05 1.53 16.47
C GLU A 177 14.02 1.35 15.28
N PHE A 178 14.23 0.12 14.84
CA PHE A 178 15.15 -0.17 13.72
C PHE A 178 14.58 0.22 12.34
N LEU A 179 13.30 0.63 12.25
CA LEU A 179 12.62 1.14 11.05
C LEU A 179 12.23 2.61 11.19
N ASP A 180 12.40 3.22 12.36
CA ASP A 180 11.92 4.57 12.69
C ASP A 180 12.86 5.64 12.11
N GLY A 181 12.76 5.86 10.82
CA GLY A 181 13.43 6.94 10.13
C GLY A 181 14.20 6.52 8.88
N ALA A 182 14.42 7.49 8.00
CA ALA A 182 15.14 7.29 6.75
C ALA A 182 16.62 6.92 6.97
N ASP A 183 17.22 7.35 8.08
CA ASP A 183 18.58 7.01 8.49
C ASP A 183 18.75 5.54 8.90
N ARG A 184 17.67 4.85 9.22
CA ARG A 184 17.65 3.40 9.51
C ARG A 184 17.64 2.53 8.25
N MET A 185 17.22 3.08 7.13
CA MET A 185 17.04 2.31 5.90
C MET A 185 18.29 1.62 5.37
N PRO A 186 19.52 2.18 5.43
CA PRO A 186 20.72 1.44 5.02
C PRO A 186 20.94 0.15 5.82
N ALA A 187 20.78 0.20 7.15
CA ALA A 187 20.93 -1.00 7.99
C ALA A 187 19.81 -2.02 7.73
N PHE A 188 18.57 -1.56 7.53
CA PHE A 188 17.46 -2.43 7.16
C PHE A 188 17.69 -3.12 5.81
N GLN A 189 18.24 -2.42 4.81
CA GLN A 189 18.60 -3.01 3.52
C GLN A 189 19.69 -4.10 3.67
N GLU A 190 20.67 -3.91 4.56
CA GLU A 190 21.68 -4.94 4.84
C GLU A 190 21.04 -6.21 5.44
N LEU A 191 20.07 -6.07 6.34
CA LEU A 191 19.30 -7.20 6.87
C LEU A 191 18.53 -7.92 5.76
N LEU A 192 17.86 -7.17 4.87
CA LEU A 192 17.16 -7.76 3.71
C LEU A 192 18.13 -8.48 2.78
N VAL A 193 19.31 -7.92 2.49
CA VAL A 193 20.34 -8.56 1.66
C VAL A 193 20.82 -9.87 2.30
N SER A 194 21.04 -9.86 3.62
CA SER A 194 21.44 -11.05 4.35
C SER A 194 20.41 -12.17 4.29
N ARG A 195 19.11 -11.82 4.29
CA ARG A 195 17.99 -12.77 4.31
C ARG A 195 17.58 -13.26 2.93
N PHE A 196 17.46 -12.34 1.95
CA PHE A 196 16.86 -12.60 0.63
C PHE A 196 17.86 -12.51 -0.54
N GLY A 197 19.10 -12.11 -0.25
CA GLY A 197 20.08 -11.83 -1.30
C GLY A 197 19.87 -10.48 -1.99
N ARG A 198 20.92 -10.02 -2.68
CA ARG A 198 20.97 -8.68 -3.27
C ARG A 198 19.88 -8.45 -4.32
N GLU A 199 19.65 -9.41 -5.20
CA GLU A 199 18.72 -9.26 -6.33
C GLU A 199 17.28 -9.02 -5.84
N ILE A 200 16.79 -9.86 -4.92
CA ILE A 200 15.46 -9.72 -4.33
C ILE A 200 15.36 -8.42 -3.53
N THR A 201 16.38 -8.08 -2.75
CA THR A 201 16.41 -6.82 -1.99
C THR A 201 16.31 -5.60 -2.88
N GLU A 202 17.03 -5.56 -4.02
CA GLU A 202 16.94 -4.44 -4.97
C GLU A 202 15.53 -4.33 -5.59
N LYS A 203 14.86 -5.46 -5.86
CA LYS A 203 13.45 -5.46 -6.29
C LYS A 203 12.55 -4.83 -5.23
N ILE A 204 12.63 -5.30 -3.99
CA ILE A 204 11.81 -4.84 -2.86
C ILE A 204 12.07 -3.35 -2.58
N CYS A 205 13.33 -2.94 -2.52
CA CYS A 205 13.70 -1.59 -2.08
C CYS A 205 13.38 -0.51 -3.11
N HIS A 206 13.41 -0.80 -4.42
CA HIS A 206 13.18 0.24 -5.43
C HIS A 206 12.69 -0.25 -6.79
N ARG A 207 13.15 -1.41 -7.32
CA ARG A 207 12.86 -1.79 -8.71
C ARG A 207 11.36 -1.99 -8.96
N ASN A 208 10.66 -2.66 -8.05
CA ASN A 208 9.23 -2.95 -8.17
C ASN A 208 8.38 -1.66 -8.14
N ALA A 209 8.66 -0.76 -7.19
CA ALA A 209 7.98 0.52 -7.11
C ALA A 209 8.21 1.38 -8.36
N VAL A 210 9.46 1.45 -8.85
CA VAL A 210 9.79 2.18 -10.10
C VAL A 210 9.10 1.57 -11.30
N ALA A 211 9.10 0.24 -11.42
CA ALA A 211 8.42 -0.45 -12.52
C ALA A 211 6.90 -0.23 -12.48
N PHE A 212 6.29 -0.29 -11.29
CA PHE A 212 4.88 0.05 -11.08
C PHE A 212 4.56 1.48 -11.54
N LEU A 213 5.30 2.48 -11.08
CA LEU A 213 5.09 3.88 -11.46
C LEU A 213 5.22 4.09 -12.98
N ARG A 214 6.16 3.41 -13.64
CA ARG A 214 6.27 3.43 -15.11
C ARG A 214 5.03 2.86 -15.77
N ARG A 215 4.54 1.69 -15.34
CA ARG A 215 3.30 1.11 -15.87
C ARG A 215 2.10 2.04 -15.73
N VAL A 216 1.98 2.76 -14.61
CA VAL A 216 0.92 3.75 -14.39
C VAL A 216 1.04 4.91 -15.38
N GLN A 217 2.25 5.38 -15.67
CA GLN A 217 2.48 6.56 -16.51
C GLN A 217 2.47 6.25 -18.03
N GLU A 218 2.90 5.06 -18.44
CA GLU A 218 3.09 4.70 -19.85
C GLU A 218 1.86 4.01 -20.48
N GLY A 219 1.07 3.29 -19.69
CA GLY A 219 -0.10 2.51 -20.16
C GLY A 219 -1.37 3.39 -20.45
#